data_b406a104368014ebde4c4a9d29593203
#
_entry.id   b406a104368014ebde4c4a9d29593203
#
_cell.length_a   1.000
_cell.length_b   1.000
_cell.length_c   1.000
_cell.angle_alpha   90.00
_cell.angle_beta   90.00
_cell.angle_gamma   90.00
#
_symmetry.space_group_name_H-M   'P 1'
#
loop_
_entity.id
_entity.type
_entity.pdbx_description
1 polymer ?
#
loop_
_entity_poly.entity_id
_entity_poly.type
_entity_poly.pdbx_seq_one_letter_code
_entity_poly.pdbx_strand_id
1 'polypeptide(L)'
;MTFSGQMNPVFSKINRRNLLIFTIIHNHSQSFTIIHDMDTTLPPLTPGTLYLVATPIGNLEDITLRALRVLRECDVVAAEDTRRTGQLLKHFEISKPLLSYFQFNEARRSEEIIERLGHGEKIALVTDAGSPGISDPGERVVKTAIAAGFRVETVPGACALVAGLTAGGLPTDEFHFVGFLPHKSGQRRNKLESLKATGGTLVFYESPYRIEKLLGELNEIFPEREVVLARELTKKFEEFLRGKPADLLSVAQKRPLKGEFVVLVAGAE
;
A
#
# COMPACT_ATOMS: atom_id res chain seq x y z
N MET A 1 22.46 -34.81 -26.49
CA MET A 1 21.60 -35.48 -25.53
C MET A 1 20.49 -34.51 -25.17
N THR A 2 19.33 -34.71 -25.77
CA THR A 2 18.13 -33.89 -25.63
C THR A 2 17.31 -34.42 -24.47
N PHE A 3 17.14 -33.62 -23.43
CA PHE A 3 16.17 -33.92 -22.35
C PHE A 3 14.85 -33.21 -22.66
N SER A 4 13.90 -33.97 -23.20
CA SER A 4 12.49 -33.58 -23.28
C SER A 4 11.80 -34.05 -21.98
N GLY A 5 11.65 -33.15 -21.01
CA GLY A 5 10.83 -33.38 -19.83
C GLY A 5 9.39 -33.00 -20.13
N GLN A 6 8.52 -33.98 -20.41
CA GLN A 6 7.08 -33.81 -20.44
C GLN A 6 6.58 -33.51 -19.02
N MET A 7 5.98 -32.31 -18.83
CA MET A 7 5.18 -32.01 -17.63
C MET A 7 3.81 -32.68 -17.79
N ASN A 8 3.56 -33.74 -17.04
CA ASN A 8 2.23 -34.31 -16.89
C ASN A 8 1.47 -33.55 -15.78
N PRO A 9 0.37 -32.89 -16.07
CA PRO A 9 -0.49 -32.37 -15.02
C PRO A 9 -1.26 -33.55 -14.39
N VAL A 10 -1.00 -33.78 -13.11
CA VAL A 10 -1.80 -34.74 -12.32
C VAL A 10 -3.14 -34.10 -11.99
N PHE A 11 -4.14 -34.38 -12.79
CA PHE A 11 -5.53 -34.06 -12.45
C PHE A 11 -6.08 -35.16 -11.54
N SER A 12 -6.10 -34.94 -10.24
CA SER A 12 -6.94 -35.74 -9.34
C SER A 12 -8.39 -35.34 -9.50
N LYS A 13 -9.29 -36.33 -9.61
CA LYS A 13 -10.74 -36.14 -9.70
C LYS A 13 -11.23 -35.28 -8.52
N ILE A 14 -11.60 -34.03 -8.79
CA ILE A 14 -12.21 -33.14 -7.81
C ILE A 14 -13.72 -33.17 -8.01
N ASN A 15 -14.42 -33.49 -6.93
CA ASN A 15 -15.87 -33.53 -6.82
C ASN A 15 -16.45 -32.12 -7.09
N ARG A 16 -17.55 -32.06 -7.83
CA ARG A 16 -18.18 -30.85 -8.35
C ARG A 16 -18.61 -29.87 -7.24
N ARG A 17 -17.72 -29.00 -6.82
CA ARG A 17 -18.02 -27.68 -6.27
C ARG A 17 -16.88 -26.78 -6.77
N ASN A 18 -17.23 -25.60 -7.25
CA ASN A 18 -16.34 -24.63 -7.93
C ASN A 18 -15.14 -24.20 -7.05
N LEU A 19 -14.11 -25.04 -6.96
CA LEU A 19 -12.89 -24.76 -6.20
C LEU A 19 -11.76 -24.46 -7.17
N LEU A 20 -11.24 -23.24 -7.19
CA LEU A 20 -10.00 -22.88 -7.87
C LEU A 20 -8.83 -23.03 -6.88
N ILE A 21 -7.94 -23.98 -7.17
CA ILE A 21 -6.73 -24.21 -6.38
C ILE A 21 -5.57 -23.60 -7.16
N PHE A 22 -4.93 -22.58 -6.59
CA PHE A 22 -3.67 -22.05 -7.08
C PHE A 22 -2.55 -22.57 -6.18
N THR A 23 -1.63 -23.33 -6.75
CA THR A 23 -0.41 -23.74 -6.05
C THR A 23 0.71 -22.84 -6.56
N ILE A 24 1.21 -21.96 -5.68
CA ILE A 24 2.41 -21.17 -5.96
C ILE A 24 3.60 -21.97 -5.46
N ILE A 25 4.42 -22.46 -6.39
CA ILE A 25 5.70 -23.14 -6.07
C ILE A 25 6.79 -22.08 -6.14
N HIS A 26 7.37 -21.77 -5.00
CA HIS A 26 8.55 -20.91 -4.91
C HIS A 26 9.70 -21.75 -4.36
N ASN A 27 10.78 -21.89 -5.17
CA ASN A 27 12.05 -22.58 -4.85
C ASN A 27 11.98 -23.74 -3.85
N HIS A 28 11.83 -24.94 -4.39
CA HIS A 28 12.18 -26.28 -3.85
C HIS A 28 11.71 -26.71 -2.45
N SER A 29 11.08 -25.90 -1.60
CA SER A 29 10.72 -26.39 -0.26
C SER A 29 9.43 -25.86 0.38
N GLN A 30 8.72 -24.90 -0.21
CA GLN A 30 7.44 -24.44 0.34
C GLN A 30 6.39 -24.22 -0.75
N SER A 31 5.29 -24.95 -0.67
CA SER A 31 4.11 -24.79 -1.51
C SER A 31 3.03 -24.11 -0.70
N PHE A 32 2.56 -22.94 -1.13
CA PHE A 32 1.35 -22.32 -0.59
C PHE A 32 0.18 -22.68 -1.51
N THR A 33 -0.79 -23.36 -0.97
CA THR A 33 -2.03 -23.64 -1.68
C THR A 33 -3.07 -22.60 -1.30
N ILE A 34 -3.46 -21.75 -2.24
CA ILE A 34 -4.57 -20.82 -2.07
C ILE A 34 -5.82 -21.53 -2.55
N ILE A 35 -6.69 -21.91 -1.62
CA ILE A 35 -8.00 -22.47 -1.91
C ILE A 35 -8.99 -21.31 -2.03
N HIS A 36 -9.55 -21.13 -3.22
CA HIS A 36 -10.60 -20.13 -3.44
C HIS A 36 -11.94 -20.87 -3.52
N ASP A 37 -12.74 -20.72 -2.48
CA ASP A 37 -14.13 -21.20 -2.50
C ASP A 37 -14.97 -20.18 -3.29
N MET A 38 -15.48 -20.60 -4.43
CA MET A 38 -16.36 -19.80 -5.29
C MET A 38 -17.82 -19.92 -4.88
N ASP A 39 -18.10 -20.04 -3.57
CA ASP A 39 -19.48 -19.88 -3.11
C ASP A 39 -19.94 -18.44 -3.38
N THR A 40 -20.97 -18.29 -4.21
CA THR A 40 -21.45 -17.02 -4.74
C THR A 40 -22.14 -16.14 -3.68
N THR A 41 -22.38 -16.66 -2.49
CA THR A 41 -22.91 -15.90 -1.35
C THR A 41 -21.77 -15.42 -0.44
N LEU A 42 -21.36 -14.20 -0.66
CA LEU A 42 -20.37 -13.57 0.23
C LEU A 42 -20.99 -13.42 1.63
N PRO A 43 -20.30 -13.87 2.71
CA PRO A 43 -20.84 -13.73 4.05
C PRO A 43 -21.02 -12.23 4.39
N PRO A 44 -22.06 -11.88 5.14
CA PRO A 44 -22.27 -10.50 5.60
C PRO A 44 -21.09 -10.02 6.44
N LEU A 45 -20.90 -8.72 6.54
CA LEU A 45 -19.88 -8.14 7.41
C LEU A 45 -20.16 -8.53 8.87
N THR A 46 -19.09 -8.89 9.59
CA THR A 46 -19.16 -9.26 10.99
C THR A 46 -19.39 -8.01 11.86
N PRO A 47 -20.41 -7.99 12.75
CA PRO A 47 -20.60 -6.94 13.71
C PRO A 47 -19.38 -6.73 14.63
N GLY A 48 -19.18 -5.52 15.12
CA GLY A 48 -18.06 -5.17 16.02
C GLY A 48 -16.68 -5.32 15.35
N THR A 49 -16.59 -5.11 14.04
CA THR A 49 -15.35 -5.28 13.27
C THR A 49 -14.89 -3.97 12.67
N LEU A 50 -13.58 -3.69 12.82
CA LEU A 50 -12.88 -2.61 12.15
C LEU A 50 -12.31 -3.13 10.82
N TYR A 51 -12.79 -2.59 9.70
CA TYR A 51 -12.33 -2.91 8.35
C TYR A 51 -11.34 -1.85 7.85
N LEU A 52 -10.10 -2.24 7.56
CA LEU A 52 -9.10 -1.36 6.94
C LEU A 52 -9.27 -1.45 5.43
N VAL A 53 -9.80 -0.41 4.81
CA VAL A 53 -10.17 -0.44 3.39
C VAL A 53 -9.21 0.42 2.59
N ALA A 54 -8.43 -0.22 1.72
CA ALA A 54 -7.58 0.49 0.79
C ALA A 54 -8.40 1.22 -0.27
N THR A 55 -8.03 2.48 -0.53
CA THR A 55 -8.64 3.37 -1.53
C THR A 55 -7.71 3.57 -2.73
N PRO A 56 -8.22 4.01 -3.89
CA PRO A 56 -7.39 4.29 -5.06
C PRO A 56 -6.29 5.32 -4.79
N ILE A 57 -5.12 5.13 -5.42
CA ILE A 57 -3.97 6.05 -5.31
C ILE A 57 -3.89 7.06 -6.46
N GLY A 58 -4.87 7.03 -7.38
CA GLY A 58 -4.90 7.96 -8.52
C GLY A 58 -5.85 7.53 -9.63
N ASN A 59 -6.20 6.25 -9.71
CA ASN A 59 -7.15 5.71 -10.66
C ASN A 59 -8.31 5.04 -9.92
N LEU A 60 -9.54 5.51 -10.14
CA LEU A 60 -10.72 4.99 -9.48
C LEU A 60 -11.01 3.51 -9.79
N GLU A 61 -10.51 3.00 -10.92
CA GLU A 61 -10.65 1.59 -11.30
C GLU A 61 -9.82 0.64 -10.41
N ASP A 62 -8.85 1.17 -9.65
CA ASP A 62 -8.03 0.38 -8.72
C ASP A 62 -8.78 0.03 -7.42
N ILE A 63 -10.02 0.50 -7.23
CA ILE A 63 -10.83 0.08 -6.10
C ILE A 63 -11.30 -1.36 -6.28
N THR A 64 -11.18 -2.17 -5.24
CA THR A 64 -11.62 -3.57 -5.33
C THR A 64 -13.13 -3.72 -5.13
N LEU A 65 -13.71 -4.74 -5.74
CA LEU A 65 -15.12 -5.10 -5.52
C LEU A 65 -15.43 -5.34 -4.04
N ARG A 66 -14.47 -5.92 -3.29
CA ARG A 66 -14.59 -6.13 -1.86
C ARG A 66 -14.59 -4.81 -1.08
N ALA A 67 -13.76 -3.84 -1.47
CA ALA A 67 -13.77 -2.50 -0.88
C ALA A 67 -15.13 -1.82 -1.05
N LEU A 68 -15.68 -1.85 -2.27
CA LEU A 68 -17.01 -1.29 -2.56
C LEU A 68 -18.10 -1.97 -1.73
N ARG A 69 -18.06 -3.30 -1.60
CA ARG A 69 -19.01 -4.04 -0.77
C ARG A 69 -18.91 -3.63 0.69
N VAL A 70 -17.69 -3.61 1.27
CA VAL A 70 -17.49 -3.21 2.66
C VAL A 70 -17.99 -1.78 2.90
N LEU A 71 -17.68 -0.85 2.00
CA LEU A 71 -18.15 0.54 2.09
C LEU A 71 -19.68 0.66 1.98
N ARG A 72 -20.37 -0.25 1.26
CA ARG A 72 -21.85 -0.29 1.20
C ARG A 72 -22.48 -0.91 2.44
N GLU A 73 -21.84 -1.89 3.07
CA GLU A 73 -22.41 -2.67 4.15
C GLU A 73 -22.00 -2.23 5.56
N CYS A 74 -20.93 -1.41 5.68
CA CYS A 74 -20.52 -0.85 6.98
C CYS A 74 -21.54 0.16 7.51
N ASP A 75 -21.50 0.43 8.80
CA ASP A 75 -22.41 1.38 9.46
C ASP A 75 -21.84 2.80 9.41
N VAL A 76 -20.52 2.97 9.49
CA VAL A 76 -19.84 4.26 9.39
C VAL A 76 -18.49 4.12 8.69
N VAL A 77 -18.05 5.17 7.99
CA VAL A 77 -16.73 5.26 7.39
C VAL A 77 -15.88 6.29 8.15
N ALA A 78 -14.85 5.84 8.84
CA ALA A 78 -13.82 6.68 9.43
C ALA A 78 -12.82 7.09 8.33
N ALA A 79 -12.64 8.40 8.12
CA ALA A 79 -11.95 8.96 6.98
C ALA A 79 -10.94 10.05 7.40
N GLU A 80 -9.79 10.07 6.74
CA GLU A 80 -8.76 11.09 6.95
C GLU A 80 -9.28 12.48 6.55
N ASP A 81 -9.68 12.65 5.29
CA ASP A 81 -10.45 13.81 4.81
C ASP A 81 -11.86 13.37 4.37
N THR A 82 -12.87 13.73 5.18
CA THR A 82 -14.27 13.38 4.91
C THR A 82 -14.81 13.97 3.60
N ARG A 83 -14.21 15.05 3.09
CA ARG A 83 -14.60 15.68 1.82
C ARG A 83 -14.15 14.81 0.65
N ARG A 84 -12.89 14.35 0.65
CA ARG A 84 -12.32 13.46 -0.37
C ARG A 84 -13.02 12.11 -0.36
N THR A 85 -13.18 11.53 0.82
CA THR A 85 -13.92 10.27 0.98
C THR A 85 -15.38 10.43 0.53
N GLY A 86 -16.04 11.55 0.85
CA GLY A 86 -17.38 11.81 0.38
C GLY A 86 -17.49 11.89 -1.15
N GLN A 87 -16.49 12.44 -1.84
CA GLN A 87 -16.42 12.45 -3.31
C GLN A 87 -16.24 11.03 -3.87
N LEU A 88 -15.36 10.22 -3.26
CA LEU A 88 -15.16 8.82 -3.63
C LEU A 88 -16.45 8.01 -3.49
N LEU A 89 -17.11 8.10 -2.32
CA LEU A 89 -18.36 7.39 -2.06
C LEU A 89 -19.46 7.82 -3.04
N LYS A 90 -19.58 9.12 -3.29
CA LYS A 90 -20.55 9.66 -4.27
C LYS A 90 -20.31 9.12 -5.67
N HIS A 91 -19.05 9.00 -6.11
CA HIS A 91 -18.72 8.44 -7.42
C HIS A 91 -19.23 6.99 -7.58
N PHE A 92 -19.19 6.20 -6.50
CA PHE A 92 -19.66 4.82 -6.49
C PHE A 92 -21.11 4.67 -5.97
N GLU A 93 -21.87 5.77 -5.91
CA GLU A 93 -23.28 5.79 -5.46
C GLU A 93 -23.46 5.18 -4.06
N ILE A 94 -22.49 5.43 -3.17
CA ILE A 94 -22.52 4.98 -1.77
C ILE A 94 -22.83 6.16 -0.88
N SER A 95 -23.83 6.00 0.01
CA SER A 95 -24.18 7.00 1.04
C SER A 95 -23.97 6.40 2.42
N LYS A 96 -23.00 6.95 3.18
CA LYS A 96 -22.67 6.49 4.55
C LYS A 96 -22.34 7.68 5.45
N PRO A 97 -22.63 7.56 6.75
CA PRO A 97 -22.10 8.48 7.75
C PRO A 97 -20.58 8.50 7.71
N LEU A 98 -20.00 9.69 7.78
CA LEU A 98 -18.55 9.88 7.82
C LEU A 98 -18.10 10.34 9.20
N LEU A 99 -17.06 9.72 9.72
CA LEU A 99 -16.36 10.09 10.94
C LEU A 99 -14.96 10.59 10.59
N SER A 100 -14.61 11.83 10.95
CA SER A 100 -13.26 12.33 10.70
C SER A 100 -12.24 11.64 11.61
N TYR A 101 -11.21 11.00 11.02
CA TYR A 101 -10.11 10.32 11.70
C TYR A 101 -8.77 10.67 11.05
N PHE A 102 -8.02 11.60 11.62
CA PHE A 102 -6.76 12.09 11.08
C PHE A 102 -5.72 12.29 12.20
N GLN A 103 -4.45 12.48 11.84
CA GLN A 103 -3.31 12.49 12.74
C GLN A 103 -3.50 13.26 14.06
N PHE A 104 -4.17 14.41 14.06
CA PHE A 104 -4.32 15.23 15.26
C PHE A 104 -5.54 14.88 16.13
N ASN A 105 -6.42 13.99 15.67
CA ASN A 105 -7.59 13.56 16.46
C ASN A 105 -7.63 12.07 16.78
N GLU A 106 -6.62 11.28 16.33
CA GLU A 106 -6.58 9.83 16.46
C GLU A 106 -6.86 9.34 17.88
N ALA A 107 -6.32 10.00 18.90
CA ALA A 107 -6.51 9.58 20.30
C ALA A 107 -7.99 9.51 20.66
N ARG A 108 -8.68 10.64 20.59
CA ARG A 108 -10.11 10.76 20.92
C ARG A 108 -10.99 9.91 20.01
N ARG A 109 -10.69 9.90 18.71
CA ARG A 109 -11.48 9.15 17.73
C ARG A 109 -11.29 7.65 17.85
N SER A 110 -10.14 7.18 18.28
CA SER A 110 -9.95 5.76 18.57
C SER A 110 -10.87 5.30 19.70
N GLU A 111 -11.02 6.07 20.76
CA GLU A 111 -11.94 5.77 21.87
C GLU A 111 -13.39 5.69 21.37
N GLU A 112 -13.85 6.67 20.59
CA GLU A 112 -15.18 6.67 19.98
C GLU A 112 -15.40 5.46 19.05
N ILE A 113 -14.41 5.08 18.26
CA ILE A 113 -14.48 3.90 17.39
C ILE A 113 -14.61 2.63 18.22
N ILE A 114 -13.84 2.49 19.30
CA ILE A 114 -13.91 1.33 20.21
C ILE A 114 -15.30 1.22 20.86
N GLU A 115 -15.87 2.31 21.31
CA GLU A 115 -17.23 2.34 21.88
C GLU A 115 -18.26 1.85 20.84
N ARG A 116 -18.21 2.36 19.62
CA ARG A 116 -19.09 1.94 18.51
C ARG A 116 -18.94 0.46 18.15
N LEU A 117 -17.69 -0.05 18.09
CA LEU A 117 -17.43 -1.48 17.87
C LEU A 117 -18.06 -2.31 19.00
N GLY A 118 -18.03 -1.82 20.26
CA GLY A 118 -18.70 -2.45 21.41
C GLY A 118 -20.22 -2.53 21.27
N HIS A 119 -20.84 -1.60 20.55
CA HIS A 119 -22.25 -1.65 20.19
C HIS A 119 -22.54 -2.52 18.95
N GLY A 120 -21.52 -3.19 18.40
CA GLY A 120 -21.66 -4.09 17.25
C GLY A 120 -21.62 -3.37 15.90
N GLU A 121 -21.28 -2.08 15.84
CA GLU A 121 -21.15 -1.37 14.56
C GLU A 121 -19.97 -1.92 13.73
N LYS A 122 -20.15 -1.95 12.43
CA LYS A 122 -19.12 -2.30 11.44
C LYS A 122 -18.52 -1.00 10.92
N ILE A 123 -17.24 -0.77 11.20
CA ILE A 123 -16.58 0.48 10.88
C ILE A 123 -15.55 0.26 9.79
N ALA A 124 -15.63 1.00 8.68
CA ALA A 124 -14.60 1.03 7.67
C ALA A 124 -13.65 2.22 7.92
N LEU A 125 -12.35 1.95 8.04
CA LEU A 125 -11.32 2.99 8.06
C LEU A 125 -10.73 3.13 6.65
N VAL A 126 -10.70 4.36 6.16
CA VAL A 126 -10.06 4.73 4.89
C VAL A 126 -9.11 5.90 5.08
N THR A 127 -8.12 6.01 4.20
CA THR A 127 -7.24 7.18 4.06
C THR A 127 -7.50 7.87 2.72
N ASP A 128 -6.89 9.01 2.50
CA ASP A 128 -7.09 9.80 1.29
C ASP A 128 -6.67 9.05 0.02
N ALA A 129 -5.65 8.18 0.14
CA ALA A 129 -5.15 7.36 -0.96
C ALA A 129 -4.36 6.14 -0.44
N GLY A 130 -4.68 4.95 -0.91
CA GLY A 130 -3.95 3.73 -0.58
C GLY A 130 -4.44 3.01 0.68
N SER A 131 -3.52 2.33 1.35
CA SER A 131 -3.83 1.44 2.47
C SER A 131 -3.68 2.16 3.81
N PRO A 132 -4.71 2.19 4.66
CA PRO A 132 -4.63 2.77 6.00
C PRO A 132 -3.45 2.24 6.81
N GLY A 133 -2.76 3.12 7.55
CA GLY A 133 -1.61 2.78 8.38
C GLY A 133 -0.27 2.70 7.62
N ILE A 134 -0.25 2.89 6.30
CA ILE A 134 0.99 2.94 5.50
C ILE A 134 1.32 4.40 5.17
N SER A 135 2.11 5.03 6.02
CA SER A 135 2.43 6.48 6.01
C SER A 135 1.22 7.40 6.27
N ASP A 136 0.09 6.83 6.66
CA ASP A 136 -1.18 7.48 6.90
C ASP A 136 -1.73 7.10 8.29
N PRO A 137 -2.77 7.79 8.80
CA PRO A 137 -3.42 7.44 10.06
C PRO A 137 -4.00 6.02 10.05
N GLY A 138 -4.00 5.36 11.22
CA GLY A 138 -4.61 4.02 11.37
C GLY A 138 -3.93 3.10 12.37
N GLU A 139 -2.61 3.16 12.54
CA GLU A 139 -1.88 2.29 13.46
C GLU A 139 -2.49 2.34 14.88
N ARG A 140 -2.79 3.53 15.36
CA ARG A 140 -3.32 3.72 16.73
C ARG A 140 -4.65 3.03 16.94
N VAL A 141 -5.64 3.24 16.07
CA VAL A 141 -6.97 2.61 16.22
C VAL A 141 -6.90 1.11 16.05
N VAL A 142 -6.05 0.60 15.15
CA VAL A 142 -5.81 -0.84 14.99
C VAL A 142 -5.28 -1.44 16.29
N LYS A 143 -4.23 -0.84 16.85
CA LYS A 143 -3.65 -1.27 18.13
C LYS A 143 -4.67 -1.24 19.28
N THR A 144 -5.46 -0.17 19.34
CA THR A 144 -6.49 -0.03 20.38
C THR A 144 -7.61 -1.04 20.21
N ALA A 145 -8.08 -1.29 18.98
CA ALA A 145 -9.13 -2.27 18.69
C ALA A 145 -8.69 -3.70 19.06
N ILE A 146 -7.46 -4.07 18.68
CA ILE A 146 -6.87 -5.37 19.02
C ILE A 146 -6.75 -5.52 20.55
N ALA A 147 -6.26 -4.49 21.26
CA ALA A 147 -6.12 -4.51 22.69
C ALA A 147 -7.47 -4.62 23.43
N ALA A 148 -8.54 -4.08 22.83
CA ALA A 148 -9.91 -4.18 23.35
C ALA A 148 -10.63 -5.49 22.92
N GLY A 149 -9.96 -6.40 22.22
CA GLY A 149 -10.51 -7.70 21.80
C GLY A 149 -11.41 -7.65 20.56
N PHE A 150 -11.45 -6.52 19.83
CA PHE A 150 -12.23 -6.41 18.61
C PHE A 150 -11.51 -6.99 17.40
N ARG A 151 -12.29 -7.49 16.47
CA ARG A 151 -11.79 -7.98 15.19
C ARG A 151 -11.35 -6.81 14.32
N VAL A 152 -10.14 -6.95 13.75
CA VAL A 152 -9.62 -6.06 12.71
C VAL A 152 -9.45 -6.88 11.44
N GLU A 153 -10.00 -6.40 10.34
CA GLU A 153 -9.97 -7.09 9.05
C GLU A 153 -9.42 -6.18 7.96
N THR A 154 -8.44 -6.68 7.21
CA THR A 154 -7.90 -5.94 6.07
C THR A 154 -8.69 -6.22 4.79
N VAL A 155 -8.94 -5.17 4.03
CA VAL A 155 -9.47 -5.21 2.67
C VAL A 155 -8.37 -4.76 1.72
N PRO A 156 -7.59 -5.69 1.14
CA PRO A 156 -6.47 -5.36 0.27
C PRO A 156 -6.89 -4.49 -0.90
N GLY A 157 -5.96 -3.67 -1.38
CA GLY A 157 -6.19 -2.82 -2.55
C GLY A 157 -4.94 -2.05 -2.92
N ALA A 158 -5.11 -0.89 -3.54
CA ALA A 158 -4.03 -0.06 -4.04
C ALA A 158 -3.06 0.34 -2.91
N CYS A 159 -1.76 0.27 -3.22
CA CYS A 159 -0.69 0.71 -2.34
C CYS A 159 0.49 1.20 -3.19
N ALA A 160 0.86 2.47 -3.07
CA ALA A 160 1.91 3.07 -3.88
C ALA A 160 3.27 2.39 -3.68
N LEU A 161 3.59 1.97 -2.44
CA LEU A 161 4.78 1.17 -2.12
C LEU A 161 4.86 -0.07 -3.02
N VAL A 162 3.81 -0.90 -3.04
CA VAL A 162 3.80 -2.16 -3.79
C VAL A 162 3.81 -1.87 -5.29
N ALA A 163 2.98 -0.93 -5.77
CA ALA A 163 2.93 -0.57 -7.19
C ALA A 163 4.27 -0.05 -7.71
N GLY A 164 4.94 0.83 -6.95
CA GLY A 164 6.25 1.32 -7.31
C GLY A 164 7.33 0.25 -7.29
N LEU A 165 7.37 -0.58 -6.24
CA LEU A 165 8.38 -1.64 -6.07
C LEU A 165 8.28 -2.70 -7.17
N THR A 166 7.08 -3.21 -7.45
CA THR A 166 6.87 -4.28 -8.45
C THR A 166 7.14 -3.85 -9.89
N ALA A 167 6.92 -2.57 -10.23
CA ALA A 167 7.18 -2.03 -11.56
C ALA A 167 8.52 -1.29 -11.66
N GLY A 168 9.23 -1.12 -10.56
CA GLY A 168 10.49 -0.39 -10.47
C GLY A 168 11.65 -1.05 -11.24
N GLY A 169 11.78 -2.37 -11.14
CA GLY A 169 12.87 -3.14 -11.77
C GLY A 169 14.10 -3.32 -10.88
N LEU A 170 14.02 -2.98 -9.59
CA LEU A 170 15.00 -3.35 -8.57
C LEU A 170 14.58 -4.67 -7.88
N PRO A 171 15.49 -5.35 -7.15
CA PRO A 171 15.16 -6.56 -6.37
C PRO A 171 13.97 -6.33 -5.43
N THR A 172 13.08 -7.32 -5.35
CA THR A 172 11.84 -7.24 -4.57
C THR A 172 11.75 -8.28 -3.46
N ASP A 173 12.70 -9.20 -3.39
CA ASP A 173 12.80 -10.28 -2.41
C ASP A 173 13.08 -9.74 -0.99
N GLU A 174 13.85 -8.67 -0.89
CA GLU A 174 14.08 -7.93 0.34
C GLU A 174 13.98 -6.43 0.08
N PHE A 175 13.20 -5.72 0.87
CA PHE A 175 13.07 -4.28 0.78
C PHE A 175 12.83 -3.63 2.15
N HIS A 176 13.24 -2.38 2.29
CA HIS A 176 13.11 -1.60 3.50
C HIS A 176 12.28 -0.35 3.23
N PHE A 177 11.03 -0.34 3.69
CA PHE A 177 10.15 0.81 3.57
C PHE A 177 10.37 1.79 4.70
N VAL A 178 10.69 3.02 4.37
CA VAL A 178 10.99 4.11 5.31
C VAL A 178 9.84 5.12 5.39
N GLY A 179 9.00 5.18 4.37
CA GLY A 179 7.99 6.24 4.24
C GLY A 179 8.61 7.58 3.90
N PHE A 180 8.08 8.68 4.46
CA PHE A 180 8.62 10.01 4.24
C PHE A 180 9.87 10.26 5.08
N LEU A 181 10.93 10.70 4.42
CA LEU A 181 12.15 11.13 5.09
C LEU A 181 11.96 12.45 5.86
N PRO A 182 12.75 12.72 6.92
CA PRO A 182 12.66 13.95 7.71
C PRO A 182 12.72 15.22 6.85
N HIS A 183 11.95 16.24 7.23
CA HIS A 183 11.92 17.52 6.52
C HIS A 183 13.23 18.29 6.59
N LYS A 184 13.90 18.28 7.77
CA LYS A 184 15.17 18.97 8.00
C LYS A 184 16.30 18.21 7.30
N SER A 185 17.08 18.89 6.44
CA SER A 185 18.16 18.29 5.65
C SER A 185 19.14 17.50 6.50
N GLY A 186 19.63 18.05 7.62
CA GLY A 186 20.56 17.34 8.49
C GLY A 186 20.00 16.03 9.04
N GLN A 187 18.72 15.99 9.46
CA GLN A 187 18.07 14.78 9.93
C GLN A 187 17.85 13.80 8.79
N ARG A 188 17.50 14.28 7.60
CA ARG A 188 17.29 13.46 6.39
C ARG A 188 18.61 12.80 5.97
N ARG A 189 19.71 13.57 5.92
CA ARG A 189 21.06 13.04 5.63
C ARG A 189 21.46 11.97 6.65
N ASN A 190 21.32 12.25 7.95
CA ASN A 190 21.63 11.27 9.00
C ASN A 190 20.81 9.98 8.84
N LYS A 191 19.52 10.09 8.46
CA LYS A 191 18.68 8.92 8.18
C LYS A 191 19.20 8.15 6.96
N LEU A 192 19.55 8.82 5.87
CA LEU A 192 20.14 8.19 4.68
C LEU A 192 21.46 7.51 4.99
N GLU A 193 22.36 8.19 5.73
CA GLU A 193 23.63 7.60 6.17
C GLU A 193 23.44 6.33 6.98
N SER A 194 22.43 6.29 7.88
CA SER A 194 22.12 5.11 8.67
C SER A 194 21.63 3.91 7.83
N LEU A 195 21.25 4.14 6.58
CA LEU A 195 20.78 3.12 5.64
C LEU A 195 21.87 2.62 4.68
N LYS A 196 23.10 3.12 4.79
CA LYS A 196 24.20 2.74 3.88
C LYS A 196 24.52 1.25 3.86
N ALA A 197 24.41 0.59 4.98
CA ALA A 197 24.72 -0.84 5.09
C ALA A 197 23.46 -1.73 4.91
N THR A 198 22.29 -1.12 4.65
CA THR A 198 21.06 -1.89 4.47
C THR A 198 21.08 -2.61 3.13
N GLY A 199 20.98 -3.94 3.15
CA GLY A 199 20.69 -4.75 1.97
C GLY A 199 19.24 -4.55 1.50
N GLY A 200 18.90 -5.12 0.36
CA GLY A 200 17.56 -5.00 -0.20
C GLY A 200 17.22 -3.59 -0.70
N THR A 201 16.11 -3.46 -1.37
CA THR A 201 15.68 -2.19 -1.98
C THR A 201 15.13 -1.24 -0.92
N LEU A 202 15.69 -0.02 -0.83
CA LEU A 202 15.14 1.05 0.02
C LEU A 202 13.98 1.72 -0.69
N VAL A 203 12.87 1.97 0.02
CA VAL A 203 11.67 2.58 -0.54
C VAL A 203 11.25 3.79 0.29
N PHE A 204 11.09 4.94 -0.38
CA PHE A 204 10.67 6.20 0.23
C PHE A 204 9.44 6.77 -0.49
N TYR A 205 8.63 7.53 0.22
CA TYR A 205 7.68 8.46 -0.37
C TYR A 205 8.27 9.86 -0.41
N GLU A 206 8.03 10.60 -1.50
CA GLU A 206 8.53 11.96 -1.59
C GLU A 206 7.59 12.88 -2.40
N SER A 207 7.63 14.15 -2.04
CA SER A 207 6.86 15.21 -2.69
C SER A 207 7.63 15.89 -3.82
N PRO A 208 6.93 16.52 -4.79
CA PRO A 208 7.59 17.23 -5.88
C PRO A 208 8.46 18.41 -5.42
N TYR A 209 8.15 18.95 -4.25
CA TYR A 209 8.90 20.10 -3.69
C TYR A 209 10.26 19.71 -3.08
N ARG A 210 10.47 18.41 -2.88
CA ARG A 210 11.65 17.90 -2.16
C ARG A 210 12.49 16.93 -2.99
N ILE A 211 11.97 16.46 -4.11
CA ILE A 211 12.61 15.39 -4.92
C ILE A 211 14.02 15.82 -5.41
N GLU A 212 14.18 17.05 -5.88
CA GLU A 212 15.48 17.52 -6.35
C GLU A 212 16.54 17.55 -5.22
N LYS A 213 16.12 18.02 -4.03
CA LYS A 213 17.00 18.02 -2.84
C LYS A 213 17.37 16.61 -2.41
N LEU A 214 16.40 15.70 -2.44
CA LEU A 214 16.62 14.28 -2.13
C LEU A 214 17.62 13.67 -3.12
N LEU A 215 17.46 13.90 -4.42
CA LEU A 215 18.41 13.42 -5.43
C LEU A 215 19.82 13.95 -5.22
N GLY A 216 19.99 15.21 -4.83
CA GLY A 216 21.28 15.75 -4.45
C GLY A 216 21.90 15.01 -3.27
N GLU A 217 21.15 14.74 -2.23
CA GLU A 217 21.61 13.99 -1.06
C GLU A 217 21.89 12.51 -1.39
N LEU A 218 21.07 11.89 -2.25
CA LEU A 218 21.32 10.52 -2.74
C LEU A 218 22.63 10.48 -3.57
N ASN A 219 22.90 11.50 -4.39
CA ASN A 219 24.13 11.59 -5.17
C ASN A 219 25.39 11.69 -4.29
N GLU A 220 25.28 12.35 -3.14
CA GLU A 220 26.40 12.44 -2.19
C GLU A 220 26.59 11.16 -1.37
N ILE A 221 25.48 10.48 -0.99
CA ILE A 221 25.50 9.38 -0.04
C ILE A 221 25.54 8.02 -0.73
N PHE A 222 24.85 7.87 -1.86
CA PHE A 222 24.69 6.64 -2.64
C PHE A 222 25.02 6.84 -4.14
N PRO A 223 26.17 7.44 -4.52
CA PRO A 223 26.43 7.86 -5.91
C PRO A 223 26.33 6.73 -6.93
N GLU A 224 26.69 5.51 -6.52
CA GLU A 224 26.75 4.35 -7.43
C GLU A 224 25.53 3.45 -7.38
N ARG A 225 24.53 3.74 -6.54
CA ARG A 225 23.33 2.91 -6.48
C ARG A 225 22.36 3.26 -7.59
N GLU A 226 21.68 2.25 -8.13
CA GLU A 226 20.54 2.47 -9.01
C GLU A 226 19.36 3.07 -8.24
N VAL A 227 18.74 4.08 -8.84
CA VAL A 227 17.58 4.77 -8.28
C VAL A 227 16.45 4.75 -9.30
N VAL A 228 15.23 4.54 -8.80
CA VAL A 228 14.01 4.63 -9.61
C VAL A 228 13.09 5.66 -8.98
N LEU A 229 12.63 6.59 -9.80
CA LEU A 229 11.56 7.51 -9.43
C LEU A 229 10.28 7.03 -10.11
N ALA A 230 9.40 6.38 -9.35
CA ALA A 230 8.06 6.04 -9.80
C ALA A 230 7.12 7.19 -9.41
N ARG A 231 6.71 7.99 -10.40
CA ARG A 231 5.91 9.19 -10.15
C ARG A 231 4.52 9.07 -10.73
N GLU A 232 3.54 9.70 -10.05
CA GLU A 232 2.14 9.78 -10.51
C GLU A 232 1.57 8.39 -10.85
N LEU A 233 1.90 7.39 -10.03
CA LEU A 233 1.47 6.00 -10.22
C LEU A 233 -0.05 5.91 -10.41
N THR A 234 -0.47 5.10 -11.38
CA THR A 234 -1.85 4.86 -11.84
C THR A 234 -2.57 6.08 -12.46
N LYS A 235 -1.94 7.27 -12.46
CA LYS A 235 -2.49 8.50 -13.01
C LYS A 235 -2.09 8.70 -14.48
N LYS A 236 -2.72 9.66 -15.14
CA LYS A 236 -2.48 10.00 -16.57
C LYS A 236 -1.01 10.26 -16.90
N PHE A 237 -0.23 10.75 -15.95
CA PHE A 237 1.18 11.12 -16.14
C PHE A 237 2.13 10.20 -15.38
N GLU A 238 1.74 8.93 -15.23
CA GLU A 238 2.62 7.90 -14.67
C GLU A 238 3.92 7.82 -15.45
N GLU A 239 5.05 7.82 -14.72
CA GLU A 239 6.38 7.77 -15.32
C GLU A 239 7.35 7.08 -14.35
N PHE A 240 8.22 6.23 -14.93
CA PHE A 240 9.34 5.62 -14.22
C PHE A 240 10.65 6.14 -14.80
N LEU A 241 11.38 6.93 -14.03
CA LEU A 241 12.73 7.38 -14.36
C LEU A 241 13.74 6.49 -13.61
N ARG A 242 14.72 5.95 -14.33
CA ARG A 242 15.72 5.01 -13.80
C ARG A 242 17.12 5.50 -14.12
N GLY A 243 18.06 5.32 -13.19
CA GLY A 243 19.47 5.66 -13.39
C GLY A 243 20.19 5.97 -12.09
N LYS A 244 21.40 6.44 -12.20
CA LYS A 244 22.18 6.92 -11.04
C LYS A 244 21.62 8.23 -10.52
N PRO A 245 21.83 8.56 -9.22
CA PRO A 245 21.34 9.81 -8.64
C PRO A 245 21.76 11.07 -9.42
N ALA A 246 22.99 11.11 -9.93
CA ALA A 246 23.49 12.23 -10.73
C ALA A 246 22.70 12.46 -12.02
N ASP A 247 22.35 11.38 -12.73
CA ASP A 247 21.58 11.43 -13.97
C ASP A 247 20.16 11.94 -13.71
N LEU A 248 19.51 11.38 -12.68
CA LEU A 248 18.16 11.77 -12.29
C LEU A 248 18.11 13.21 -11.76
N LEU A 249 19.14 13.67 -11.05
CA LEU A 249 19.28 15.05 -10.63
C LEU A 249 19.38 15.98 -11.85
N SER A 250 20.18 15.61 -12.85
CA SER A 250 20.28 16.38 -14.09
C SER A 250 18.92 16.46 -14.83
N VAL A 251 18.13 15.40 -14.82
CA VAL A 251 16.76 15.42 -15.37
C VAL A 251 15.87 16.38 -14.58
N ALA A 252 15.90 16.31 -13.24
CA ALA A 252 15.08 17.17 -12.37
C ALA A 252 15.43 18.67 -12.53
N GLN A 253 16.68 18.99 -12.76
CA GLN A 253 17.16 20.37 -13.01
C GLN A 253 16.74 20.89 -14.39
N LYS A 254 16.63 20.02 -15.40
CA LYS A 254 16.23 20.41 -16.76
C LYS A 254 14.72 20.59 -16.89
N ARG A 255 13.93 19.82 -16.14
CA ARG A 255 12.47 19.94 -16.13
C ARG A 255 11.92 19.75 -14.70
N PRO A 256 10.97 20.58 -14.24
CA PRO A 256 10.32 20.38 -12.96
C PRO A 256 9.60 19.04 -12.92
N LEU A 257 9.97 18.17 -11.99
CA LEU A 257 9.28 16.90 -11.75
C LEU A 257 8.08 17.15 -10.82
N LYS A 258 6.88 17.11 -11.37
CA LYS A 258 5.62 17.32 -10.63
C LYS A 258 5.02 15.98 -10.18
N GLY A 259 4.13 16.04 -9.19
CA GLY A 259 3.39 14.89 -8.69
C GLY A 259 4.06 14.20 -7.51
N GLU A 260 3.47 13.11 -7.07
CA GLU A 260 3.91 12.31 -5.93
C GLU A 260 4.86 11.20 -6.39
N PHE A 261 5.82 10.84 -5.54
CA PHE A 261 6.88 9.90 -5.87
C PHE A 261 6.94 8.73 -4.89
N VAL A 262 7.13 7.54 -5.45
CA VAL A 262 7.80 6.44 -4.78
C VAL A 262 9.24 6.41 -5.30
N VAL A 263 10.19 6.59 -4.39
CA VAL A 263 11.62 6.58 -4.69
C VAL A 263 12.19 5.25 -4.24
N LEU A 264 12.76 4.50 -5.17
CA LEU A 264 13.42 3.23 -4.89
C LEU A 264 14.93 3.42 -5.05
N VAL A 265 15.71 2.87 -4.13
CA VAL A 265 17.17 2.89 -4.18
C VAL A 265 17.67 1.46 -3.98
N ALA A 266 18.53 0.99 -4.86
CA ALA A 266 19.13 -0.34 -4.71
C ALA A 266 19.82 -0.49 -3.35
N GLY A 267 19.78 -1.69 -2.79
CA GLY A 267 20.44 -2.01 -1.53
C GLY A 267 21.97 -1.92 -1.60
N ALA A 268 22.64 -2.16 -0.49
CA ALA A 268 24.09 -2.41 -0.46
C ALA A 268 24.38 -3.75 -1.12
N GLU A 269 25.47 -3.82 -1.89
CA GLU A 269 26.04 -5.08 -2.42
C GLU A 269 26.77 -5.86 -1.32
#